data_2bc0a70e82c4f38a30cc03b6027d5178
#
_entry.id   2bc0a70e82c4f38a30cc03b6027d5178
#
_cell.length_a   1.000
_cell.length_b   1.000
_cell.length_c   1.000
_cell.angle_alpha   90.00
_cell.angle_beta   90.00
_cell.angle_gamma   90.00
#
_symmetry.space_group_name_H-M   'P 1'
#
loop_
_entity.id
_entity.type
_entity.pdbx_description
1 polymer ?
#
loop_
_entity_poly.entity_id
_entity_poly.type
_entity_poly.pdbx_seq_one_letter_code
_entity_poly.pdbx_strand_id
1 'polypeptide(L)'
;PLRAEASTGGKSADDAINWVKSQVGKGLDYDGVYGNQCVDLICYYYQYLGQRSPGGNGADYSWNALPSGWQRLQGVQPQKGDILVYSGNSSNPYGHVAIYAADRETYHQNFNSHPYVEKVTYRYNGLSNSYWGVIRPDWSKTVSNNFENIVSSNVSYTTAHLYAKISLTYLTECGYVLGESSSSMQVREYEYPNANVLNIDYDVSGLKEDTTYYYQFYYVSGGNKVWSPVGTFKTLKQHIDLTGIQLNHTVVGLKTNETVPLRIQYLPSNATDQRCHIESADPSIVGISWNLDDGDCILGKKAGVTTITASNGNIKATCKVYVIDPAKKMEGLSIGGRASDAIRLNWKALSGVNGYKIEKYAGSSWTTVADVTNPSTTTYRIENLTPGTEYRFRVSSYTKAEDNGTVLVSDYGTTTEIKAKTSPAIVKNVKIGGTAQDALRINWSKNDTASGYIIEQYKNGSWSRIARLEGNATVTYRVEKLAASTTYKFRMQAFGFDKNTALYSDWAYVSGTTQKKTTTLKALTGVKIGGWASDALRINWNKGEGASGYIIEQYKNGAWSRIARIEGGNVTTFRVERLAASTAYQFRIQSFAFDGG
;
A
#
# COMPACT_ATOMS: atom_id res chain seq x y z
N PRO A 1 -41.36 -27.85 56.63
CA PRO A 1 -42.06 -26.56 56.49
C PRO A 1 -41.04 -25.55 56.02
N LEU A 2 -41.30 -25.09 54.83
CA LEU A 2 -40.51 -24.01 54.22
C LEU A 2 -40.56 -22.82 55.17
N ARG A 3 -39.39 -22.47 55.78
CA ARG A 3 -39.24 -21.19 56.45
C ARG A 3 -39.44 -20.11 55.40
N ALA A 4 -40.39 -19.17 55.62
CA ALA A 4 -40.47 -17.95 54.85
C ALA A 4 -39.19 -17.15 55.11
N GLU A 5 -38.28 -17.18 54.15
CA GLU A 5 -37.08 -16.31 54.19
C GLU A 5 -37.52 -14.88 54.24
N ALA A 6 -36.84 -14.04 55.04
CA ALA A 6 -37.11 -12.63 55.10
C ALA A 6 -36.95 -12.05 53.69
N SER A 7 -37.92 -11.30 53.22
CA SER A 7 -38.00 -10.86 51.82
C SER A 7 -36.89 -9.87 51.40
N THR A 8 -36.11 -9.34 52.34
CA THR A 8 -34.97 -8.43 52.13
C THR A 8 -33.68 -8.94 52.83
N GLY A 9 -33.64 -10.24 53.19
CA GLY A 9 -32.47 -10.78 53.92
C GLY A 9 -32.22 -10.07 55.25
N GLY A 10 -33.25 -9.49 55.89
CA GLY A 10 -33.16 -8.74 57.13
C GLY A 10 -32.60 -7.33 56.98
N LYS A 11 -32.41 -6.83 55.80
CA LYS A 11 -31.93 -5.49 55.49
C LYS A 11 -33.05 -4.47 55.58
N SER A 12 -32.74 -3.27 56.01
CA SER A 12 -33.65 -2.10 55.94
C SER A 12 -33.47 -1.33 54.65
N ALA A 13 -34.40 -0.48 54.33
CA ALA A 13 -34.27 0.45 53.20
C ALA A 13 -33.05 1.38 53.35
N ASP A 14 -32.65 1.73 54.56
CA ASP A 14 -31.46 2.51 54.81
C ASP A 14 -30.17 1.72 54.53
N ASP A 15 -30.10 0.45 54.92
CA ASP A 15 -29.01 -0.43 54.57
C ASP A 15 -28.84 -0.58 53.08
N ALA A 16 -29.95 -0.74 52.37
CA ALA A 16 -30.00 -0.86 50.91
C ALA A 16 -29.45 0.38 50.20
N ILE A 17 -29.84 1.56 50.67
CA ILE A 17 -29.34 2.83 50.10
C ILE A 17 -27.86 3.07 50.48
N ASN A 18 -27.42 2.73 51.65
CA ASN A 18 -26.00 2.82 52.04
C ASN A 18 -25.13 1.90 51.15
N TRP A 19 -25.63 0.70 50.88
CA TRP A 19 -24.95 -0.19 49.96
C TRP A 19 -24.84 0.43 48.54
N VAL A 20 -25.92 0.92 47.95
CA VAL A 20 -25.85 1.49 46.60
C VAL A 20 -24.95 2.73 46.55
N LYS A 21 -24.90 3.56 47.60
CA LYS A 21 -23.95 4.66 47.72
C LYS A 21 -22.51 4.21 47.66
N SER A 22 -22.18 3.06 48.25
CA SER A 22 -20.85 2.49 48.20
C SER A 22 -20.45 1.92 46.83
N GLN A 23 -21.39 1.81 45.89
CA GLN A 23 -21.15 1.38 44.52
C GLN A 23 -20.90 2.53 43.54
N VAL A 24 -21.13 3.77 43.93
CA VAL A 24 -20.92 4.96 43.07
C VAL A 24 -19.49 4.99 42.54
N GLY A 25 -19.35 5.22 41.22
CA GLY A 25 -18.09 5.22 40.49
C GLY A 25 -17.60 3.83 40.05
N LYS A 26 -18.29 2.75 40.43
CA LYS A 26 -17.96 1.39 39.97
C LYS A 26 -18.80 1.01 38.75
N GLY A 27 -18.18 0.36 37.77
CA GLY A 27 -18.88 -0.32 36.72
C GLY A 27 -19.22 -1.75 37.18
N LEU A 28 -20.48 -2.04 37.37
CA LEU A 28 -20.96 -3.34 37.80
C LEU A 28 -21.39 -4.13 36.55
N ASP A 29 -20.77 -5.26 36.29
CA ASP A 29 -21.10 -6.19 35.24
C ASP A 29 -21.47 -7.52 35.91
N TYR A 30 -22.76 -7.86 35.95
CA TYR A 30 -23.28 -8.99 36.71
C TYR A 30 -23.14 -10.31 35.95
N ASP A 31 -23.31 -10.27 34.64
CA ASP A 31 -23.34 -11.47 33.80
C ASP A 31 -22.11 -11.61 32.88
N GLY A 32 -21.25 -10.59 32.80
CA GLY A 32 -20.06 -10.57 31.92
C GLY A 32 -20.41 -10.43 30.44
N VAL A 33 -21.66 -10.03 30.13
CA VAL A 33 -22.16 -9.93 28.76
C VAL A 33 -22.72 -8.53 28.52
N TYR A 34 -22.38 -7.91 27.38
CA TYR A 34 -22.82 -6.57 26.99
C TYR A 34 -22.30 -5.40 27.86
N GLY A 35 -21.31 -5.67 28.77
CA GLY A 35 -20.71 -4.65 29.64
C GLY A 35 -21.69 -4.12 30.69
N ASN A 36 -21.31 -3.07 31.39
CA ASN A 36 -22.01 -2.53 32.56
C ASN A 36 -23.38 -1.91 32.20
N GLN A 37 -24.45 -2.65 32.36
CA GLN A 37 -25.82 -2.22 32.04
C GLN A 37 -26.60 -1.73 33.28
N CYS A 38 -27.69 -1.04 33.09
CA CYS A 38 -28.57 -0.59 34.18
C CYS A 38 -29.14 -1.76 34.99
N VAL A 39 -29.39 -2.89 34.33
CA VAL A 39 -29.90 -4.12 34.97
C VAL A 39 -28.88 -4.80 35.86
N ASP A 40 -27.59 -4.65 35.61
CA ASP A 40 -26.53 -5.24 36.44
C ASP A 40 -26.52 -4.64 37.84
N LEU A 41 -26.68 -3.32 37.96
CA LEU A 41 -26.87 -2.67 39.25
C LEU A 41 -28.06 -3.29 40.01
N ILE A 42 -29.15 -3.55 39.31
CA ILE A 42 -30.36 -4.13 39.94
C ILE A 42 -30.16 -5.58 40.30
N CYS A 43 -29.45 -6.36 39.47
CA CYS A 43 -29.09 -7.74 39.79
C CYS A 43 -28.25 -7.82 41.08
N TYR A 44 -27.26 -6.98 41.22
CA TYR A 44 -26.47 -6.88 42.48
C TYR A 44 -27.30 -6.34 43.63
N TYR A 45 -28.28 -5.44 43.40
CA TYR A 45 -29.19 -4.96 44.44
C TYR A 45 -30.07 -6.10 44.98
N TYR A 46 -30.66 -6.91 44.09
CA TYR A 46 -31.39 -8.14 44.48
C TYR A 46 -30.51 -9.07 45.30
N GLN A 47 -29.28 -9.31 44.83
CA GLN A 47 -28.33 -10.17 45.54
C GLN A 47 -28.00 -9.63 46.94
N TYR A 48 -27.77 -8.32 47.06
CA TYR A 48 -27.56 -7.68 48.36
C TYR A 48 -28.74 -7.86 49.30
N LEU A 49 -29.95 -7.86 48.79
CA LEU A 49 -31.19 -8.09 49.55
C LEU A 49 -31.49 -9.61 49.73
N GLY A 50 -30.52 -10.48 49.42
CA GLY A 50 -30.70 -11.92 49.58
C GLY A 50 -31.71 -12.56 48.61
N GLN A 51 -31.98 -11.91 47.49
CA GLN A 51 -32.92 -12.35 46.48
C GLN A 51 -32.24 -12.60 45.14
N ARG A 52 -32.88 -13.37 44.29
CA ARG A 52 -32.44 -13.59 42.91
C ARG A 52 -33.16 -12.63 42.00
N SER A 53 -32.41 -11.88 41.18
CA SER A 53 -32.98 -11.04 40.16
C SER A 53 -33.63 -11.89 39.06
N PRO A 54 -34.78 -11.43 38.52
CA PRO A 54 -35.42 -12.12 37.40
C PRO A 54 -34.65 -11.98 36.09
N GLY A 55 -33.68 -11.03 35.97
CA GLY A 55 -32.96 -10.73 34.74
C GLY A 55 -33.83 -10.02 33.70
N GLY A 56 -33.33 -9.94 32.47
CA GLY A 56 -33.98 -9.27 31.34
C GLY A 56 -33.57 -7.82 31.19
N ASN A 57 -34.18 -7.08 30.24
CA ASN A 57 -33.96 -5.65 30.03
C ASN A 57 -34.64 -4.79 31.09
N GLY A 58 -34.29 -3.51 31.15
CA GLY A 58 -34.89 -2.59 32.13
C GLY A 58 -36.43 -2.53 32.09
N ALA A 59 -37.04 -2.53 30.90
CA ALA A 59 -38.48 -2.55 30.72
C ALA A 59 -39.15 -3.86 31.22
N ASP A 60 -38.42 -5.00 31.18
CA ASP A 60 -38.94 -6.31 31.55
C ASP A 60 -39.26 -6.40 33.05
N TYR A 61 -38.64 -5.56 33.86
CA TYR A 61 -38.95 -5.47 35.29
C TYR A 61 -40.39 -5.01 35.57
N SER A 62 -41.09 -4.46 34.60
CA SER A 62 -42.51 -4.14 34.71
C SER A 62 -43.44 -5.36 34.78
N TRP A 63 -42.94 -6.59 34.38
CA TRP A 63 -43.75 -7.80 34.34
C TRP A 63 -43.04 -9.08 34.81
N ASN A 64 -41.69 -9.06 34.94
CA ASN A 64 -40.91 -10.24 35.41
C ASN A 64 -41.33 -10.72 36.81
N ALA A 65 -41.01 -11.98 37.14
CA ALA A 65 -41.32 -12.55 38.45
C ALA A 65 -40.71 -11.73 39.60
N LEU A 66 -41.45 -11.58 40.73
CA LEU A 66 -40.95 -10.91 41.92
C LEU A 66 -40.66 -11.89 43.04
N PRO A 67 -39.70 -11.58 43.93
CA PRO A 67 -39.56 -12.26 45.20
C PRO A 67 -40.85 -12.21 46.02
N SER A 68 -41.04 -13.23 46.87
CA SER A 68 -42.20 -13.29 47.74
C SER A 68 -42.30 -12.09 48.65
N GLY A 69 -43.47 -11.45 48.69
CA GLY A 69 -43.75 -10.25 49.49
C GLY A 69 -43.41 -8.94 48.84
N TRP A 70 -42.59 -8.92 47.78
CA TRP A 70 -42.30 -7.69 47.02
C TRP A 70 -43.49 -7.29 46.18
N GLN A 71 -43.68 -6.01 45.97
CA GLN A 71 -44.82 -5.44 45.25
C GLN A 71 -44.36 -4.73 43.98
N ARG A 72 -45.15 -4.86 42.94
CA ARG A 72 -45.03 -4.08 41.70
C ARG A 72 -46.14 -3.06 41.66
N LEU A 73 -45.78 -1.79 41.67
CA LEU A 73 -46.71 -0.67 41.81
C LEU A 73 -46.55 0.31 40.65
N GLN A 74 -47.58 0.41 39.81
CA GLN A 74 -47.58 1.27 38.64
C GLN A 74 -48.03 2.69 39.00
N GLY A 75 -47.35 3.71 38.44
CA GLY A 75 -47.78 5.13 38.57
C GLY A 75 -47.70 5.70 39.98
N VAL A 76 -47.15 4.98 40.95
CA VAL A 76 -47.02 5.45 42.34
C VAL A 76 -45.79 6.33 42.54
N GLN A 77 -45.83 7.16 43.59
CA GLN A 77 -44.64 7.88 44.04
C GLN A 77 -43.65 6.88 44.69
N PRO A 78 -42.36 6.90 44.32
CA PRO A 78 -41.36 6.02 44.89
C PRO A 78 -41.11 6.27 46.37
N GLN A 79 -40.72 5.21 47.08
CA GLN A 79 -40.22 5.24 48.45
C GLN A 79 -38.74 4.80 48.47
N LYS A 80 -38.04 5.19 49.55
CA LYS A 80 -36.65 4.82 49.73
C LYS A 80 -36.45 3.29 49.60
N GLY A 81 -35.49 2.89 48.77
CA GLY A 81 -35.19 1.49 48.48
C GLY A 81 -36.01 0.87 47.35
N ASP A 82 -36.96 1.62 46.78
CA ASP A 82 -37.67 1.14 45.59
C ASP A 82 -36.78 1.05 44.36
N ILE A 83 -37.00 0.06 43.51
CA ILE A 83 -36.41 -0.01 42.17
C ILE A 83 -37.36 0.71 41.21
N LEU A 84 -36.87 1.76 40.59
CA LEU A 84 -37.58 2.52 39.55
C LEU A 84 -37.57 1.73 38.25
N VAL A 85 -38.70 1.66 37.56
CA VAL A 85 -38.86 1.00 36.28
C VAL A 85 -39.33 2.01 35.24
N TYR A 86 -38.66 2.07 34.10
CA TYR A 86 -38.99 2.94 32.97
C TYR A 86 -39.25 2.10 31.73
N SER A 87 -40.35 2.40 31.03
CA SER A 87 -40.72 1.74 29.79
C SER A 87 -39.73 2.06 28.66
N GLY A 88 -39.64 1.18 27.71
CA GLY A 88 -38.92 1.44 26.47
C GLY A 88 -39.59 2.52 25.61
N ASN A 89 -38.83 3.16 24.76
CA ASN A 89 -39.28 4.12 23.75
C ASN A 89 -38.53 3.94 22.43
N SER A 90 -38.76 4.75 21.43
CA SER A 90 -38.12 4.63 20.11
C SER A 90 -36.61 4.85 20.13
N SER A 91 -36.07 5.59 21.10
CA SER A 91 -34.62 5.83 21.24
C SER A 91 -33.94 4.82 22.19
N ASN A 92 -34.70 4.21 23.10
CA ASN A 92 -34.24 3.15 23.98
C ASN A 92 -35.34 2.09 24.15
N PRO A 93 -35.44 1.11 23.26
CA PRO A 93 -36.51 0.10 23.32
C PRO A 93 -36.38 -0.83 24.53
N TYR A 94 -35.23 -0.91 25.15
CA TYR A 94 -34.96 -1.80 26.29
C TYR A 94 -35.40 -1.21 27.64
N GLY A 95 -35.81 0.05 27.68
CA GLY A 95 -36.16 0.74 28.90
C GLY A 95 -34.97 1.00 29.82
N HIS A 96 -35.28 1.29 31.10
CA HIS A 96 -34.26 1.59 32.10
C HIS A 96 -34.72 1.21 33.50
N VAL A 97 -33.79 0.93 34.40
CA VAL A 97 -34.03 0.70 35.82
C VAL A 97 -33.05 1.46 36.69
N ALA A 98 -33.46 1.84 37.88
CA ALA A 98 -32.64 2.61 38.82
C ALA A 98 -33.09 2.35 40.26
N ILE A 99 -32.34 2.86 41.26
CA ILE A 99 -32.67 2.75 42.68
C ILE A 99 -33.04 4.13 43.23
N TYR A 100 -34.17 4.23 43.91
CA TYR A 100 -34.64 5.46 44.50
C TYR A 100 -34.22 5.63 45.95
N ALA A 101 -33.56 6.74 46.28
CA ALA A 101 -33.19 7.08 47.65
C ALA A 101 -34.03 8.20 48.24
N ALA A 102 -34.29 9.27 47.48
CA ALA A 102 -35.08 10.43 47.86
C ALA A 102 -35.48 11.23 46.63
N ASP A 103 -36.32 12.30 46.80
CA ASP A 103 -36.55 13.24 45.71
C ASP A 103 -35.20 13.83 45.25
N ARG A 104 -34.95 13.79 43.93
CA ARG A 104 -33.70 14.19 43.31
C ARG A 104 -32.45 13.42 43.80
N GLU A 105 -32.63 12.21 44.28
CA GLU A 105 -31.55 11.29 44.59
C GLU A 105 -31.91 9.88 44.12
N THR A 106 -31.43 9.54 42.93
CA THR A 106 -31.57 8.22 42.33
C THR A 106 -30.22 7.71 41.93
N TYR A 107 -30.05 6.39 41.89
CA TYR A 107 -28.80 5.75 41.52
C TYR A 107 -29.03 4.93 40.25
N HIS A 108 -28.24 5.23 39.25
CA HIS A 108 -28.30 4.64 37.90
C HIS A 108 -26.96 4.03 37.52
N GLN A 109 -26.98 3.09 36.59
CA GLN A 109 -25.83 2.65 35.87
C GLN A 109 -26.15 2.64 34.38
N ASN A 110 -25.14 2.88 33.54
CA ASN A 110 -25.30 3.04 32.08
C ASN A 110 -26.39 4.09 31.73
N PHE A 111 -26.31 5.20 32.41
CA PHE A 111 -27.18 6.34 32.18
C PHE A 111 -26.43 7.43 31.43
N ASN A 112 -27.00 8.01 30.38
CA ASN A 112 -26.33 8.97 29.47
C ASN A 112 -24.96 8.49 28.96
N SER A 113 -24.84 7.21 28.66
CA SER A 113 -23.60 6.55 28.22
C SER A 113 -22.48 6.49 29.26
N HIS A 114 -22.81 6.66 30.57
CA HIS A 114 -21.89 6.48 31.68
C HIS A 114 -21.98 5.03 32.18
N PRO A 115 -20.97 4.16 31.93
CA PRO A 115 -21.06 2.72 32.24
C PRO A 115 -20.75 2.40 33.72
N TYR A 116 -20.93 3.33 34.62
CA TYR A 116 -20.68 3.17 36.05
C TYR A 116 -21.89 3.65 36.86
N VAL A 117 -21.98 3.21 38.13
CA VAL A 117 -23.00 3.64 39.06
C VAL A 117 -22.80 5.11 39.35
N GLU A 118 -23.81 5.92 39.11
CA GLU A 118 -23.80 7.34 39.39
C GLU A 118 -25.06 7.79 40.16
N LYS A 119 -24.89 8.86 40.94
CA LYS A 119 -25.99 9.57 41.56
C LYS A 119 -26.59 10.55 40.56
N VAL A 120 -27.88 10.45 40.32
CA VAL A 120 -28.62 11.33 39.41
C VAL A 120 -29.56 12.23 40.24
N THR A 121 -29.53 13.52 39.93
CA THR A 121 -30.27 14.54 40.68
C THR A 121 -31.56 14.99 39.98
N TYR A 122 -32.02 14.27 38.98
CA TYR A 122 -33.31 14.50 38.36
C TYR A 122 -34.45 13.89 39.19
N ARG A 123 -35.65 14.40 38.98
CA ARG A 123 -36.82 13.72 39.53
C ARG A 123 -37.01 12.37 38.87
N TYR A 124 -37.52 11.40 39.63
CA TYR A 124 -37.73 10.03 39.14
C TYR A 124 -38.56 9.93 37.84
N ASN A 125 -39.41 10.93 37.56
CA ASN A 125 -40.26 11.04 36.38
C ASN A 125 -39.72 12.04 35.33
N GLY A 126 -38.50 12.51 35.47
CA GLY A 126 -37.89 13.53 34.59
C GLY A 126 -36.96 12.95 33.51
N LEU A 127 -36.95 11.64 33.32
CA LEU A 127 -36.14 11.01 32.29
C LEU A 127 -36.87 10.96 30.94
N SER A 128 -36.14 10.78 29.86
CA SER A 128 -36.69 10.65 28.50
C SER A 128 -37.55 9.39 28.31
N ASN A 129 -37.27 8.32 29.04
CA ASN A 129 -38.10 7.12 29.10
C ASN A 129 -39.32 7.39 30.00
N SER A 130 -40.47 6.85 29.62
CA SER A 130 -41.68 6.99 30.42
C SER A 130 -41.56 6.23 31.74
N TYR A 131 -41.69 6.91 32.86
CA TYR A 131 -41.76 6.28 34.17
C TYR A 131 -42.96 5.35 34.25
N TRP A 132 -42.71 4.05 34.46
CA TRP A 132 -43.76 3.04 34.57
C TRP A 132 -44.24 2.90 36.02
N GLY A 133 -43.31 2.82 36.98
CA GLY A 133 -43.63 2.59 38.40
C GLY A 133 -42.42 2.03 39.16
N VAL A 134 -42.70 1.30 40.22
CA VAL A 134 -41.65 0.73 41.09
C VAL A 134 -41.84 -0.74 41.38
N ILE A 135 -40.74 -1.39 41.70
CA ILE A 135 -40.70 -2.63 42.48
C ILE A 135 -40.31 -2.25 43.91
N ARG A 136 -41.21 -2.54 44.85
CA ARG A 136 -41.00 -2.27 46.27
C ARG A 136 -40.68 -3.52 47.04
N PRO A 137 -39.48 -3.64 47.62
CA PRO A 137 -39.14 -4.73 48.54
C PRO A 137 -40.01 -4.69 49.79
N ASP A 138 -40.25 -5.86 50.36
CA ASP A 138 -41.00 -5.99 51.63
C ASP A 138 -40.07 -5.74 52.83
N TRP A 139 -40.07 -4.56 53.39
CA TRP A 139 -39.26 -4.15 54.55
C TRP A 139 -39.88 -4.57 55.90
N SER A 140 -41.06 -5.19 55.92
CA SER A 140 -41.84 -5.42 57.14
C SER A 140 -41.35 -6.57 58.05
N LYS A 141 -40.48 -7.44 57.52
CA LYS A 141 -40.03 -8.65 58.23
C LYS A 141 -38.64 -8.50 58.77
N THR A 142 -38.48 -7.89 59.92
CA THR A 142 -37.27 -8.03 60.78
C THR A 142 -37.37 -9.33 61.59
N VAL A 143 -36.48 -10.26 61.42
CA VAL A 143 -36.38 -11.43 62.29
C VAL A 143 -35.82 -11.00 63.63
N SER A 144 -36.62 -11.03 64.69
CA SER A 144 -36.10 -10.89 66.03
C SER A 144 -35.31 -12.15 66.41
N ASN A 145 -34.00 -12.07 66.29
CA ASN A 145 -33.06 -13.07 66.81
C ASN A 145 -32.15 -12.38 67.84
N ASN A 146 -31.58 -13.18 68.75
CA ASN A 146 -30.70 -12.67 69.82
C ASN A 146 -29.27 -12.43 69.34
N PHE A 147 -29.04 -12.40 68.04
CA PHE A 147 -27.77 -12.02 67.43
C PHE A 147 -27.70 -10.52 67.30
N GLU A 148 -26.59 -9.98 67.77
CA GLU A 148 -26.22 -8.59 67.65
C GLU A 148 -24.89 -8.47 66.92
N ASN A 149 -24.70 -7.33 66.19
CA ASN A 149 -23.42 -7.02 65.53
C ASN A 149 -22.87 -8.13 64.64
N ILE A 150 -23.69 -8.73 63.80
CA ILE A 150 -23.26 -9.71 62.81
C ILE A 150 -22.43 -9.00 61.74
N VAL A 151 -21.14 -9.26 61.68
CA VAL A 151 -20.23 -8.61 60.75
C VAL A 151 -19.17 -9.54 60.19
N SER A 152 -18.75 -9.27 58.99
CA SER A 152 -17.49 -9.76 58.44
C SER A 152 -16.53 -8.58 58.31
N SER A 153 -15.29 -8.78 58.72
CA SER A 153 -14.25 -7.75 58.70
C SER A 153 -12.91 -8.36 58.29
N ASN A 154 -11.89 -7.53 58.16
CA ASN A 154 -10.53 -7.96 57.79
C ASN A 154 -10.49 -8.93 56.60
N VAL A 155 -11.39 -8.71 55.66
CA VAL A 155 -11.46 -9.56 54.46
C VAL A 155 -10.24 -9.34 53.60
N SER A 156 -9.46 -10.40 53.39
CA SER A 156 -8.32 -10.43 52.47
C SER A 156 -8.70 -11.26 51.21
N TYR A 157 -7.71 -11.64 50.45
CA TYR A 157 -7.91 -12.54 49.32
C TYR A 157 -8.06 -14.02 49.75
N THR A 158 -7.65 -14.40 50.98
CA THR A 158 -7.74 -15.78 51.44
C THR A 158 -8.26 -15.91 52.87
N THR A 159 -8.57 -14.81 53.55
CA THR A 159 -9.02 -14.78 54.94
C THR A 159 -10.18 -13.82 55.13
N ALA A 160 -10.94 -14.02 56.17
CA ALA A 160 -11.95 -13.09 56.67
C ALA A 160 -12.11 -13.30 58.18
N HIS A 161 -12.53 -12.26 58.84
CA HIS A 161 -12.88 -12.31 60.25
C HIS A 161 -14.39 -12.19 60.39
N LEU A 162 -15.02 -13.17 61.07
CA LEU A 162 -16.46 -13.24 61.24
C LEU A 162 -16.78 -13.03 62.72
N TYR A 163 -17.63 -12.08 63.02
CA TYR A 163 -18.02 -11.74 64.37
C TYR A 163 -19.54 -11.64 64.52
N ALA A 164 -20.05 -12.15 65.65
CA ALA A 164 -21.40 -11.88 66.12
C ALA A 164 -21.45 -11.90 67.65
N LYS A 165 -22.29 -11.11 68.24
CA LYS A 165 -22.60 -11.12 69.64
C LYS A 165 -23.94 -11.81 69.88
N ILE A 166 -24.03 -12.72 70.83
CA ILE A 166 -25.27 -13.37 71.25
C ILE A 166 -25.59 -12.97 72.71
N SER A 167 -26.77 -12.42 72.87
CA SER A 167 -27.26 -12.01 74.19
C SER A 167 -28.34 -12.99 74.67
N LEU A 168 -27.97 -14.01 75.38
CA LEU A 168 -28.84 -15.06 75.90
C LEU A 168 -28.49 -15.45 77.33
N THR A 169 -29.46 -16.04 78.07
CA THR A 169 -29.27 -16.52 79.42
C THR A 169 -28.54 -17.87 79.54
N TYR A 170 -28.50 -18.65 78.49
CA TYR A 170 -27.83 -19.99 78.42
C TYR A 170 -27.68 -20.51 77.00
N LEU A 171 -26.50 -20.91 76.57
CA LEU A 171 -26.30 -21.67 75.32
C LEU A 171 -25.36 -22.85 75.56
N THR A 172 -25.61 -23.94 74.77
CA THR A 172 -24.86 -25.17 74.85
C THR A 172 -23.92 -25.42 73.67
N GLU A 173 -24.15 -24.78 72.56
CA GLU A 173 -23.29 -24.84 71.36
C GLU A 173 -23.45 -23.56 70.56
N CYS A 174 -22.40 -23.05 69.97
CA CYS A 174 -22.46 -22.02 68.96
C CYS A 174 -21.40 -22.30 67.90
N GLY A 175 -21.59 -21.71 66.74
CA GLY A 175 -20.68 -21.88 65.63
C GLY A 175 -21.14 -21.13 64.40
N TYR A 176 -20.45 -21.40 63.28
CA TYR A 176 -20.84 -20.84 62.01
C TYR A 176 -20.79 -21.86 60.88
N VAL A 177 -21.54 -21.57 59.83
CA VAL A 177 -21.50 -22.26 58.55
C VAL A 177 -21.01 -21.29 57.50
N LEU A 178 -20.28 -21.78 56.54
CA LEU A 178 -19.71 -20.99 55.43
C LEU A 178 -19.82 -21.79 54.11
N GLY A 179 -20.07 -21.11 53.03
CA GLY A 179 -20.09 -21.70 51.71
C GLY A 179 -20.10 -20.66 50.59
N GLU A 180 -19.85 -21.09 49.38
CA GLU A 180 -19.91 -20.28 48.16
C GLU A 180 -21.36 -20.09 47.65
N SER A 181 -22.30 -20.74 48.29
CA SER A 181 -23.74 -20.61 48.03
C SER A 181 -24.50 -20.62 49.35
N SER A 182 -25.54 -19.79 49.48
CA SER A 182 -26.44 -19.76 50.65
C SER A 182 -27.21 -21.07 50.86
N SER A 183 -27.34 -21.91 49.83
CA SER A 183 -28.04 -23.19 49.90
C SER A 183 -27.12 -24.37 50.26
N SER A 184 -25.80 -24.21 50.27
CA SER A 184 -24.82 -25.29 50.48
C SER A 184 -23.72 -24.95 51.48
N MET A 185 -24.04 -24.13 52.48
CA MET A 185 -23.09 -23.80 53.55
C MET A 185 -22.79 -25.01 54.44
N GLN A 186 -21.52 -25.20 54.81
CA GLN A 186 -21.06 -26.28 55.67
C GLN A 186 -20.62 -25.73 57.01
N VAL A 187 -20.81 -26.51 58.07
CA VAL A 187 -20.26 -26.18 59.40
C VAL A 187 -18.72 -26.14 59.29
N ARG A 188 -18.13 -25.05 59.71
CA ARG A 188 -16.67 -24.85 59.71
C ARG A 188 -16.08 -25.04 61.07
N GLU A 189 -16.61 -24.34 62.05
CA GLU A 189 -16.18 -24.42 63.44
C GLU A 189 -17.37 -24.30 64.34
N TYR A 190 -17.29 -24.91 65.52
CA TYR A 190 -18.27 -24.81 66.60
C TYR A 190 -17.60 -24.94 67.94
N GLU A 191 -18.20 -24.38 68.95
CA GLU A 191 -17.75 -24.45 70.36
C GLU A 191 -18.93 -24.72 71.28
N TYR A 192 -18.61 -25.17 72.48
CA TYR A 192 -19.60 -25.48 73.54
C TYR A 192 -19.42 -24.47 74.69
N PRO A 193 -19.87 -23.25 74.57
CA PRO A 193 -19.75 -22.27 75.61
C PRO A 193 -20.77 -22.50 76.70
N ASN A 194 -20.33 -22.35 77.90
CA ASN A 194 -21.19 -22.37 79.09
C ASN A 194 -21.27 -20.95 79.67
N ALA A 195 -21.87 -20.02 78.90
CA ALA A 195 -21.89 -18.60 79.20
C ALA A 195 -23.22 -17.96 78.86
N ASN A 196 -23.53 -16.83 79.52
CA ASN A 196 -24.74 -16.08 79.35
C ASN A 196 -24.67 -14.98 78.27
N VAL A 197 -23.47 -14.55 77.86
CA VAL A 197 -23.20 -13.63 76.79
C VAL A 197 -21.94 -14.11 76.08
N LEU A 198 -22.02 -14.20 74.80
CA LEU A 198 -20.92 -14.71 74.01
C LEU A 198 -20.66 -13.82 72.84
N ASN A 199 -19.40 -13.51 72.60
CA ASN A 199 -18.91 -13.04 71.34
C ASN A 199 -18.43 -14.23 70.53
N ILE A 200 -19.03 -14.46 69.39
CA ILE A 200 -18.57 -15.44 68.45
C ILE A 200 -17.56 -14.75 67.55
N ASP A 201 -16.35 -15.26 67.53
CA ASP A 201 -15.21 -14.63 66.92
C ASP A 201 -14.36 -15.68 66.20
N TYR A 202 -14.40 -15.66 64.88
CA TYR A 202 -13.71 -16.64 64.04
C TYR A 202 -12.86 -16.01 62.97
N ASP A 203 -11.58 -16.37 62.94
CA ASP A 203 -10.70 -16.08 61.81
C ASP A 203 -10.81 -17.22 60.79
N VAL A 204 -11.34 -16.89 59.63
CA VAL A 204 -11.53 -17.83 58.53
C VAL A 204 -10.36 -17.73 57.56
N SER A 205 -9.77 -18.88 57.20
CA SER A 205 -8.64 -18.94 56.24
C SER A 205 -8.91 -19.99 55.14
N GLY A 206 -8.00 -20.02 54.15
CA GLY A 206 -8.11 -20.94 53.02
C GLY A 206 -9.27 -20.64 52.06
N LEU A 207 -9.70 -19.39 52.02
CA LEU A 207 -10.72 -18.91 51.10
C LEU A 207 -10.13 -18.74 49.71
N LYS A 208 -10.96 -18.84 48.69
CA LYS A 208 -10.61 -18.49 47.31
C LYS A 208 -10.69 -16.99 47.14
N GLU A 209 -9.78 -16.43 46.36
CA GLU A 209 -9.81 -15.01 46.02
C GLU A 209 -11.03 -14.67 45.15
N ASP A 210 -11.41 -13.40 45.12
CA ASP A 210 -12.48 -12.82 44.30
C ASP A 210 -13.80 -13.62 44.37
N THR A 211 -14.05 -14.30 45.51
CA THR A 211 -15.15 -15.23 45.70
C THR A 211 -16.12 -14.70 46.73
N THR A 212 -17.40 -14.74 46.40
CA THR A 212 -18.45 -14.40 47.35
C THR A 212 -18.74 -15.60 48.25
N TYR A 213 -18.64 -15.35 49.53
CA TYR A 213 -18.98 -16.32 50.59
C TYR A 213 -20.25 -15.92 51.30
N TYR A 214 -21.03 -16.91 51.66
CA TYR A 214 -22.21 -16.79 52.49
C TYR A 214 -21.93 -17.44 53.83
N TYR A 215 -22.31 -16.78 54.91
CA TYR A 215 -22.13 -17.33 56.25
C TYR A 215 -23.37 -17.11 57.12
N GLN A 216 -23.60 -18.01 58.08
CA GLN A 216 -24.57 -17.88 59.15
C GLN A 216 -23.96 -18.33 60.43
N PHE A 217 -24.18 -17.59 61.47
CA PHE A 217 -23.92 -18.06 62.82
C PHE A 217 -25.12 -18.87 63.32
N TYR A 218 -24.88 -19.77 64.22
CA TYR A 218 -25.92 -20.45 64.94
C TYR A 218 -25.56 -20.63 66.43
N TYR A 219 -26.56 -20.79 67.26
CA TYR A 219 -26.44 -21.23 68.63
C TYR A 219 -27.50 -22.28 68.96
N VAL A 220 -27.24 -23.09 70.02
CA VAL A 220 -28.18 -24.04 70.56
C VAL A 220 -28.54 -23.62 71.99
N SER A 221 -29.85 -23.42 72.23
CA SER A 221 -30.38 -23.08 73.55
C SER A 221 -31.64 -23.90 73.80
N GLY A 222 -31.74 -24.57 74.97
CA GLY A 222 -32.86 -25.43 75.30
C GLY A 222 -33.11 -26.57 74.30
N GLY A 223 -32.03 -27.06 73.67
CA GLY A 223 -32.08 -28.12 72.63
C GLY A 223 -32.48 -27.63 71.24
N ASN A 224 -32.77 -26.36 71.06
CA ASN A 224 -33.14 -25.77 69.77
C ASN A 224 -31.96 -25.02 69.13
N LYS A 225 -31.72 -25.30 67.83
CA LYS A 225 -30.74 -24.58 67.04
C LYS A 225 -31.38 -23.33 66.41
N VAL A 226 -30.82 -22.18 66.72
CA VAL A 226 -31.28 -20.86 66.21
C VAL A 226 -30.20 -20.28 65.28
N TRP A 227 -30.60 -19.76 64.13
CA TRP A 227 -29.76 -19.26 63.11
C TRP A 227 -29.80 -17.72 63.03
N SER A 228 -28.64 -17.10 62.76
CA SER A 228 -28.60 -15.68 62.37
C SER A 228 -29.20 -15.45 61.01
N PRO A 229 -29.44 -14.22 60.61
CA PRO A 229 -29.51 -13.87 59.19
C PRO A 229 -28.27 -14.34 58.42
N VAL A 230 -28.42 -14.62 57.11
CA VAL A 230 -27.32 -14.93 56.24
C VAL A 230 -26.51 -13.65 56.00
N GLY A 231 -25.24 -13.69 56.34
CA GLY A 231 -24.27 -12.66 55.99
C GLY A 231 -23.52 -13.06 54.71
N THR A 232 -22.97 -12.08 54.05
CA THR A 232 -22.10 -12.26 52.89
C THR A 232 -20.87 -11.41 52.97
N PHE A 233 -19.79 -11.91 52.42
CA PHE A 233 -18.61 -11.10 52.12
C PHE A 233 -17.97 -11.60 50.81
N LYS A 234 -17.23 -10.73 50.13
CA LYS A 234 -16.44 -11.12 48.98
C LYS A 234 -14.97 -10.96 49.30
N THR A 235 -14.20 -12.02 49.14
CA THR A 235 -12.74 -11.96 49.27
C THR A 235 -12.15 -11.02 48.24
N LEU A 236 -11.07 -10.36 48.60
CA LEU A 236 -10.35 -9.49 47.66
C LEU A 236 -9.69 -10.32 46.57
N LYS A 237 -9.49 -9.72 45.42
CA LYS A 237 -8.60 -10.27 44.42
C LYS A 237 -7.16 -9.93 44.77
N GLN A 238 -6.26 -10.90 44.63
CA GLN A 238 -4.83 -10.65 44.89
C GLN A 238 -4.37 -9.56 43.93
N HIS A 239 -3.72 -8.53 44.50
CA HIS A 239 -3.11 -7.50 43.66
C HIS A 239 -1.84 -8.07 43.04
N ILE A 240 -1.80 -8.10 41.72
CA ILE A 240 -0.64 -8.50 40.95
C ILE A 240 -0.16 -7.25 40.21
N ASP A 241 1.04 -6.80 40.55
CA ASP A 241 1.62 -5.60 39.96
C ASP A 241 1.87 -5.79 38.47
N LEU A 242 1.52 -4.77 37.70
CA LEU A 242 1.93 -4.66 36.32
C LEU A 242 3.43 -4.32 36.27
N THR A 243 4.21 -5.16 35.60
CA THR A 243 5.68 -4.99 35.47
C THR A 243 6.09 -4.60 34.05
N GLY A 244 5.23 -4.78 33.06
CA GLY A 244 5.52 -4.44 31.68
C GLY A 244 4.28 -4.33 30.80
N ILE A 245 4.45 -3.60 29.70
CA ILE A 245 3.50 -3.51 28.59
C ILE A 245 4.25 -3.85 27.32
N GLN A 246 3.64 -4.63 26.44
CA GLN A 246 4.14 -4.89 25.09
C GLN A 246 3.06 -4.56 24.07
N LEU A 247 3.48 -4.00 22.95
CA LEU A 247 2.61 -3.76 21.79
C LEU A 247 2.87 -4.83 20.74
N ASN A 248 1.83 -5.18 19.99
CA ASN A 248 1.94 -6.12 18.87
C ASN A 248 2.85 -5.60 17.74
N HIS A 249 3.11 -4.29 17.71
CA HIS A 249 4.02 -3.64 16.78
C HIS A 249 4.96 -2.70 17.51
N THR A 250 6.26 -2.76 17.22
CA THR A 250 7.26 -1.76 17.62
C THR A 250 7.47 -0.71 16.54
N VAL A 251 7.17 -1.10 15.31
CA VAL A 251 7.16 -0.24 14.13
C VAL A 251 6.06 -0.72 13.18
N VAL A 252 5.36 0.22 12.56
CA VAL A 252 4.32 -0.09 11.57
C VAL A 252 4.24 1.00 10.51
N GLY A 253 3.90 0.58 9.29
CA GLY A 253 3.61 1.48 8.16
C GLY A 253 2.18 1.31 7.70
N LEU A 254 1.49 2.41 7.40
CA LEU A 254 0.12 2.42 6.88
C LEU A 254 -0.10 3.60 5.94
N LYS A 255 -1.19 3.53 5.19
CA LYS A 255 -1.61 4.63 4.32
C LYS A 255 -2.53 5.59 5.07
N THR A 256 -2.69 6.80 4.56
CA THR A 256 -3.72 7.72 5.05
C THR A 256 -5.11 7.08 4.91
N ASN A 257 -5.94 7.24 5.95
CA ASN A 257 -7.26 6.62 6.14
C ASN A 257 -7.25 5.08 6.31
N GLU A 258 -6.11 4.47 6.46
CA GLU A 258 -5.98 3.04 6.82
C GLU A 258 -5.90 2.89 8.34
N THR A 259 -6.41 1.78 8.85
CA THR A 259 -6.33 1.41 10.26
C THR A 259 -5.56 0.11 10.44
N VAL A 260 -4.81 0.03 11.52
CA VAL A 260 -4.08 -1.19 11.93
C VAL A 260 -4.40 -1.45 13.39
N PRO A 261 -4.80 -2.69 13.78
CA PRO A 261 -5.09 -3.03 15.16
C PRO A 261 -3.88 -2.82 16.09
N LEU A 262 -4.12 -2.16 17.21
CA LEU A 262 -3.13 -1.96 18.27
C LEU A 262 -3.48 -2.86 19.45
N ARG A 263 -2.78 -3.96 19.59
CA ARG A 263 -2.99 -4.92 20.68
C ARG A 263 -1.97 -4.71 21.79
N ILE A 264 -2.46 -4.65 23.02
CA ILE A 264 -1.64 -4.46 24.20
C ILE A 264 -1.58 -5.78 24.94
N GLN A 265 -0.37 -6.21 25.27
CA GLN A 265 -0.10 -7.33 26.15
C GLN A 265 0.45 -6.78 27.48
N TYR A 266 -0.22 -7.14 28.55
CA TYR A 266 0.19 -6.81 29.92
C TYR A 266 1.08 -7.90 30.49
N LEU A 267 2.09 -7.53 31.26
CA LEU A 267 3.03 -8.44 31.89
C LEU A 267 3.07 -8.20 33.40
N PRO A 268 2.74 -9.23 34.22
CA PRO A 268 2.20 -10.52 33.78
C PRO A 268 0.78 -10.37 33.20
N SER A 269 0.31 -11.35 32.43
CA SER A 269 -0.99 -11.28 31.77
C SER A 269 -2.19 -11.25 32.73
N ASN A 270 -1.98 -11.61 33.97
CA ASN A 270 -2.96 -11.57 35.07
C ASN A 270 -2.76 -10.38 36.02
N ALA A 271 -2.00 -9.36 35.62
CA ALA A 271 -1.87 -8.12 36.40
C ALA A 271 -3.23 -7.54 36.75
N THR A 272 -3.36 -7.04 37.98
CA THR A 272 -4.65 -6.55 38.50
C THR A 272 -5.12 -5.28 37.80
N ASP A 273 -4.20 -4.40 37.50
CA ASP A 273 -4.49 -3.20 36.71
C ASP A 273 -3.99 -3.36 35.27
N GLN A 274 -4.92 -3.59 34.36
CA GLN A 274 -4.67 -3.72 32.92
C GLN A 274 -5.20 -2.50 32.15
N ARG A 275 -5.38 -1.37 32.82
CA ARG A 275 -5.72 -0.12 32.13
C ARG A 275 -4.49 0.46 31.48
N CYS A 276 -4.66 1.01 30.29
CA CYS A 276 -3.56 1.63 29.57
C CYS A 276 -4.05 2.93 28.91
N HIS A 277 -3.27 3.96 29.06
CA HIS A 277 -3.45 5.20 28.32
C HIS A 277 -2.67 5.13 27.02
N ILE A 278 -3.34 5.40 25.90
CA ILE A 278 -2.72 5.38 24.58
C ILE A 278 -2.75 6.80 24.02
N GLU A 279 -1.59 7.28 23.61
CA GLU A 279 -1.46 8.61 23.02
C GLU A 279 -0.57 8.60 21.78
N SER A 280 -0.84 9.51 20.86
CA SER A 280 0.01 9.82 19.72
C SER A 280 0.82 11.07 20.03
N ALA A 281 2.13 11.01 19.76
CA ALA A 281 3.00 12.19 19.89
C ALA A 281 2.63 13.30 18.87
N ASP A 282 2.02 12.93 17.73
CA ASP A 282 1.41 13.87 16.78
C ASP A 282 0.04 13.35 16.31
N PRO A 283 -1.05 13.78 16.95
CA PRO A 283 -2.41 13.36 16.58
C PRO A 283 -2.88 13.85 15.20
N SER A 284 -2.14 14.76 14.56
CA SER A 284 -2.42 15.19 13.18
C SER A 284 -1.93 14.19 12.16
N ILE A 285 -0.88 13.42 12.47
CA ILE A 285 -0.33 12.36 11.62
C ILE A 285 -1.05 11.04 11.88
N VAL A 286 -1.18 10.67 13.15
CA VAL A 286 -1.81 9.42 13.58
C VAL A 286 -2.81 9.67 14.69
N GLY A 287 -4.01 9.15 14.52
CA GLY A 287 -5.03 9.08 15.56
C GLY A 287 -5.17 7.68 16.14
N ILE A 288 -5.75 7.61 17.34
CA ILE A 288 -6.26 6.36 17.90
C ILE A 288 -7.76 6.33 17.56
N SER A 289 -8.23 5.21 17.04
CA SER A 289 -9.63 4.92 16.76
C SER A 289 -10.00 3.60 17.40
N TRP A 290 -11.28 3.35 17.57
CA TRP A 290 -11.79 2.10 18.10
C TRP A 290 -12.81 1.52 17.12
N ASN A 291 -12.79 0.21 16.93
CA ASN A 291 -13.81 -0.51 16.18
C ASN A 291 -14.26 -1.78 16.93
N LEU A 292 -15.42 -2.31 16.56
CA LEU A 292 -16.04 -3.46 17.26
C LEU A 292 -15.25 -4.77 17.11
N ASP A 293 -14.55 -4.94 15.98
CA ASP A 293 -13.90 -6.20 15.65
C ASP A 293 -12.45 -6.27 16.19
N ASP A 294 -11.76 -5.12 16.18
CA ASP A 294 -10.31 -5.06 16.47
C ASP A 294 -9.96 -4.30 17.76
N GLY A 295 -10.91 -3.58 18.38
CA GLY A 295 -10.68 -2.71 19.53
C GLY A 295 -9.91 -1.44 19.14
N ASP A 296 -8.88 -1.10 19.90
CA ASP A 296 -8.04 0.06 19.62
C ASP A 296 -7.23 -0.12 18.33
N CYS A 297 -7.28 0.87 17.47
CA CYS A 297 -6.61 0.87 16.18
C CYS A 297 -5.77 2.14 15.99
N ILE A 298 -4.65 2.00 15.31
CA ILE A 298 -3.85 3.10 14.78
C ILE A 298 -4.50 3.56 13.47
N LEU A 299 -4.91 4.83 13.38
CA LEU A 299 -5.47 5.44 12.18
C LEU A 299 -4.48 6.42 11.56
N GLY A 300 -4.03 6.17 10.35
CA GLY A 300 -3.24 7.12 9.56
C GLY A 300 -4.09 8.31 9.09
N LYS A 301 -3.73 9.53 9.47
CA LYS A 301 -4.47 10.75 9.09
C LYS A 301 -3.75 11.58 8.03
N LYS A 302 -2.44 11.67 8.13
CA LYS A 302 -1.60 12.51 7.25
C LYS A 302 -0.24 11.85 7.08
N ALA A 303 0.33 11.95 5.90
CA ALA A 303 1.69 11.45 5.65
C ALA A 303 2.71 12.09 6.60
N GLY A 304 3.53 11.25 7.22
CA GLY A 304 4.52 11.65 8.20
C GLY A 304 4.98 10.48 9.07
N VAL A 305 5.73 10.80 10.11
CA VAL A 305 6.24 9.83 11.08
C VAL A 305 5.94 10.34 12.48
N THR A 306 5.40 9.47 13.32
CA THR A 306 5.13 9.78 14.73
C THR A 306 5.32 8.54 15.60
N THR A 307 5.11 8.66 16.88
CA THR A 307 5.19 7.56 17.85
C THR A 307 3.90 7.46 18.62
N ILE A 308 3.36 6.26 18.73
CA ILE A 308 2.30 5.90 19.67
C ILE A 308 2.98 5.43 20.97
N THR A 309 2.49 5.91 22.09
CA THR A 309 2.90 5.47 23.42
C THR A 309 1.69 4.86 24.14
N ALA A 310 1.84 3.64 24.61
CA ALA A 310 0.92 3.01 25.55
C ALA A 310 1.55 3.05 26.95
N SER A 311 0.82 3.53 27.94
CA SER A 311 1.39 3.74 29.29
C SER A 311 0.41 3.41 30.42
N ASN A 312 0.97 2.88 31.50
CA ASN A 312 0.34 2.79 32.81
C ASN A 312 1.35 3.29 33.84
N GLY A 313 1.15 4.49 34.36
CA GLY A 313 2.13 5.17 35.21
C GLY A 313 3.48 5.32 34.51
N ASN A 314 4.52 4.75 35.12
CA ASN A 314 5.88 4.77 34.57
C ASN A 314 6.18 3.66 33.55
N ILE A 315 5.31 2.67 33.44
CA ILE A 315 5.46 1.56 32.51
C ILE A 315 4.97 2.00 31.15
N LYS A 316 5.84 1.88 30.12
CA LYS A 316 5.55 2.36 28.77
C LYS A 316 6.01 1.36 27.72
N ALA A 317 5.27 1.33 26.63
CA ALA A 317 5.68 0.71 25.38
C ALA A 317 5.40 1.67 24.22
N THR A 318 6.23 1.62 23.20
CA THR A 318 6.13 2.55 22.07
C THR A 318 6.06 1.80 20.74
N CYS A 319 5.35 2.39 19.79
CA CYS A 319 5.31 1.96 18.39
C CYS A 319 5.60 3.15 17.49
N LYS A 320 6.63 3.07 16.66
CA LYS A 320 6.92 4.06 15.64
C LYS A 320 6.03 3.84 14.43
N VAL A 321 5.33 4.87 14.01
CA VAL A 321 4.32 4.77 12.95
C VAL A 321 4.71 5.64 11.77
N TYR A 322 4.75 5.03 10.60
CA TYR A 322 4.98 5.69 9.33
C TYR A 322 3.68 5.73 8.55
N VAL A 323 3.25 6.90 8.14
CA VAL A 323 2.06 7.11 7.31
C VAL A 323 2.48 7.63 5.95
N ILE A 324 1.99 7.01 4.89
CA ILE A 324 2.17 7.48 3.51
C ILE A 324 0.83 7.88 2.90
N ASP A 325 0.84 8.86 2.01
CA ASP A 325 -0.31 9.11 1.15
C ASP A 325 -0.39 8.07 0.04
N PRO A 326 -1.59 7.73 -0.45
CA PRO A 326 -1.74 6.90 -1.64
C PRO A 326 -0.99 7.48 -2.84
N ALA A 327 -0.34 6.61 -3.59
CA ALA A 327 0.38 7.02 -4.78
C ALA A 327 -0.57 7.55 -5.85
N LYS A 328 -0.18 8.64 -6.51
CA LYS A 328 -1.00 9.33 -7.50
C LYS A 328 -0.97 8.61 -8.85
N LYS A 329 -2.05 8.73 -9.61
CA LYS A 329 -2.09 8.27 -11.00
C LYS A 329 -1.05 9.01 -11.83
N MET A 330 -0.37 8.29 -12.72
CA MET A 330 0.58 8.87 -13.67
C MET A 330 -0.09 9.82 -14.65
N GLU A 331 0.58 10.95 -14.94
CA GLU A 331 0.13 11.95 -15.91
C GLU A 331 1.18 12.22 -16.97
N GLY A 332 0.71 12.58 -18.18
CA GLY A 332 1.54 13.04 -19.27
C GLY A 332 2.54 12.01 -19.83
N LEU A 333 2.28 10.69 -19.62
CA LEU A 333 3.13 9.66 -20.19
C LEU A 333 3.10 9.72 -21.71
N SER A 334 4.27 9.87 -22.29
CA SER A 334 4.46 10.02 -23.74
C SER A 334 5.79 9.43 -24.19
N ILE A 335 5.93 9.25 -25.51
CA ILE A 335 7.19 8.84 -26.11
C ILE A 335 8.03 10.07 -26.39
N GLY A 336 9.15 10.22 -25.68
CA GLY A 336 10.09 11.32 -25.84
C GLY A 336 11.14 11.10 -26.93
N GLY A 337 11.30 9.87 -27.41
CA GLY A 337 12.24 9.55 -28.48
C GLY A 337 12.34 8.06 -28.74
N ARG A 338 12.79 7.72 -29.95
CA ARG A 338 13.00 6.35 -30.41
C ARG A 338 14.38 6.22 -31.06
N ALA A 339 15.09 5.18 -30.73
CA ALA A 339 16.31 4.73 -31.40
C ALA A 339 16.11 3.29 -31.86
N SER A 340 17.08 2.73 -32.54
CA SER A 340 17.02 1.33 -32.96
C SER A 340 17.06 0.35 -31.77
N ASP A 341 17.73 0.73 -30.69
CA ASP A 341 17.96 -0.07 -29.51
C ASP A 341 17.36 0.52 -28.23
N ALA A 342 16.63 1.64 -28.32
CA ALA A 342 16.10 2.31 -27.17
C ALA A 342 14.81 3.10 -27.43
N ILE A 343 14.02 3.25 -26.37
CA ILE A 343 12.84 4.14 -26.32
C ILE A 343 12.97 5.04 -25.09
N ARG A 344 12.72 6.32 -25.26
CA ARG A 344 12.65 7.29 -24.17
C ARG A 344 11.19 7.53 -23.83
N LEU A 345 10.84 7.34 -22.56
CA LEU A 345 9.56 7.72 -22.00
C LEU A 345 9.70 9.08 -21.32
N ASN A 346 8.67 9.89 -21.41
CA ASN A 346 8.51 11.16 -20.68
C ASN A 346 7.19 11.16 -19.94
N TRP A 347 7.15 11.84 -18.78
CA TRP A 347 5.94 12.03 -17.97
C TRP A 347 6.02 13.35 -17.20
N LYS A 348 4.94 13.71 -16.50
CA LYS A 348 4.94 14.86 -15.60
C LYS A 348 5.41 14.45 -14.21
N ALA A 349 6.25 15.25 -13.58
CA ALA A 349 6.61 15.06 -12.18
C ALA A 349 5.37 15.19 -11.29
N LEU A 350 5.25 14.29 -10.32
CA LEU A 350 4.17 14.28 -9.35
C LEU A 350 4.72 14.69 -7.97
N SER A 351 4.01 15.56 -7.28
CA SER A 351 4.35 15.92 -5.91
C SER A 351 3.84 14.89 -4.92
N GLY A 352 4.59 14.65 -3.84
CA GLY A 352 4.19 13.75 -2.76
C GLY A 352 4.34 12.26 -3.10
N VAL A 353 5.19 11.91 -4.06
CA VAL A 353 5.59 10.54 -4.38
C VAL A 353 7.08 10.33 -4.08
N ASN A 354 7.50 9.10 -3.86
CA ASN A 354 8.90 8.76 -3.65
C ASN A 354 9.64 8.48 -4.97
N GLY A 355 8.90 8.18 -6.04
CA GLY A 355 9.50 7.90 -7.34
C GLY A 355 8.55 7.24 -8.31
N TYR A 356 9.14 6.57 -9.31
CA TYR A 356 8.40 5.94 -10.42
C TYR A 356 8.94 4.55 -10.70
N LYS A 357 8.05 3.61 -10.91
CA LYS A 357 8.35 2.26 -11.37
C LYS A 357 8.06 2.15 -12.85
N ILE A 358 9.05 1.72 -13.62
CA ILE A 358 8.93 1.51 -15.06
C ILE A 358 8.98 0.02 -15.32
N GLU A 359 8.00 -0.47 -16.05
CA GLU A 359 7.88 -1.88 -16.38
C GLU A 359 7.68 -2.07 -17.89
N LYS A 360 8.22 -3.16 -18.40
CA LYS A 360 8.08 -3.63 -19.78
C LYS A 360 7.30 -4.94 -19.80
N TYR A 361 6.37 -5.05 -20.73
CA TYR A 361 5.66 -6.31 -20.97
C TYR A 361 6.56 -7.29 -21.70
N ALA A 362 6.77 -8.46 -21.11
CA ALA A 362 7.62 -9.52 -21.64
C ALA A 362 6.81 -10.82 -21.72
N GLY A 363 6.38 -11.17 -22.92
CA GLY A 363 5.60 -12.40 -23.21
C GLY A 363 4.22 -12.41 -22.55
N SER A 364 4.15 -12.75 -21.28
CA SER A 364 2.88 -12.88 -20.53
C SER A 364 2.82 -12.04 -19.25
N SER A 365 3.90 -11.37 -18.88
CA SER A 365 4.00 -10.64 -17.61
C SER A 365 4.70 -9.29 -17.76
N TRP A 366 4.53 -8.45 -16.76
CA TRP A 366 5.24 -7.19 -16.62
C TRP A 366 6.53 -7.42 -15.85
N THR A 367 7.64 -6.93 -16.36
CA THR A 367 8.96 -6.98 -15.72
C THR A 367 9.46 -5.58 -15.43
N THR A 368 9.98 -5.36 -14.23
CA THR A 368 10.56 -4.07 -13.85
C THR A 368 11.80 -3.80 -14.70
N VAL A 369 11.81 -2.63 -15.32
CA VAL A 369 12.94 -2.08 -16.07
C VAL A 369 13.77 -1.17 -15.18
N ALA A 370 13.11 -0.35 -14.38
CA ALA A 370 13.76 0.57 -13.46
C ALA A 370 12.84 1.03 -12.33
N ASP A 371 13.44 1.27 -11.18
CA ASP A 371 12.87 2.03 -10.08
C ASP A 371 13.59 3.39 -10.03
N VAL A 372 12.86 4.44 -10.40
CA VAL A 372 13.36 5.82 -10.43
C VAL A 372 13.07 6.46 -9.08
N THR A 373 14.08 6.58 -8.23
CA THR A 373 13.93 7.04 -6.85
C THR A 373 13.89 8.57 -6.68
N ASN A 374 14.20 9.32 -7.73
CA ASN A 374 14.08 10.77 -7.70
C ASN A 374 12.72 11.20 -8.27
N PRO A 375 11.80 11.74 -7.46
CA PRO A 375 10.45 12.13 -7.89
C PRO A 375 10.41 13.31 -8.87
N SER A 376 11.52 14.06 -8.99
CA SER A 376 11.63 15.15 -9.97
C SER A 376 12.01 14.67 -11.37
N THR A 377 12.35 13.39 -11.53
CA THR A 377 12.67 12.80 -12.83
C THR A 377 11.42 12.73 -13.69
N THR A 378 11.52 13.25 -14.92
CA THR A 378 10.40 13.30 -15.88
C THR A 378 10.67 12.52 -17.16
N THR A 379 11.79 11.83 -17.24
CA THR A 379 12.20 11.07 -18.42
C THR A 379 13.05 9.87 -18.05
N TYR A 380 12.92 8.81 -18.81
CA TYR A 380 13.79 7.63 -18.70
C TYR A 380 14.02 7.00 -20.08
N ARG A 381 15.27 6.64 -20.38
CA ARG A 381 15.67 5.94 -21.59
C ARG A 381 15.80 4.45 -21.29
N ILE A 382 14.98 3.64 -21.97
CA ILE A 382 15.00 2.18 -21.89
C ILE A 382 15.89 1.69 -23.03
N GLU A 383 16.94 0.99 -22.71
CA GLU A 383 17.98 0.53 -23.63
C GLU A 383 17.92 -0.98 -23.86
N ASN A 384 18.79 -1.48 -24.73
CA ASN A 384 18.91 -2.90 -25.08
C ASN A 384 17.62 -3.49 -25.66
N LEU A 385 16.92 -2.70 -26.47
CA LEU A 385 15.73 -3.12 -27.18
C LEU A 385 16.11 -3.63 -28.59
N THR A 386 15.28 -4.50 -29.12
CA THR A 386 15.44 -5.03 -30.47
C THR A 386 14.93 -4.01 -31.50
N PRO A 387 15.68 -3.72 -32.56
CA PRO A 387 15.25 -2.82 -33.62
C PRO A 387 13.94 -3.24 -34.29
N GLY A 388 13.14 -2.25 -34.70
CA GLY A 388 11.90 -2.48 -35.44
C GLY A 388 10.82 -3.24 -34.70
N THR A 389 10.93 -3.36 -33.36
CA THR A 389 10.04 -4.16 -32.50
C THR A 389 9.11 -3.27 -31.70
N GLU A 390 7.81 -3.65 -31.63
CA GLU A 390 6.84 -2.99 -30.76
C GLU A 390 6.97 -3.47 -29.33
N TYR A 391 7.02 -2.55 -28.40
CA TYR A 391 7.05 -2.77 -26.98
C TYR A 391 5.86 -2.12 -26.29
N ARG A 392 5.44 -2.73 -25.18
CA ARG A 392 4.47 -2.16 -24.25
C ARG A 392 5.21 -1.80 -22.97
N PHE A 393 5.01 -0.59 -22.50
CA PHE A 393 5.53 -0.09 -21.25
C PHE A 393 4.39 0.41 -20.39
N ARG A 394 4.58 0.37 -19.09
CA ARG A 394 3.75 1.09 -18.14
C ARG A 394 4.62 1.77 -17.10
N VAL A 395 4.13 2.88 -16.61
CA VAL A 395 4.77 3.63 -15.54
C VAL A 395 3.75 3.83 -14.44
N SER A 396 4.16 3.61 -13.21
CA SER A 396 3.41 3.96 -12.00
C SER A 396 4.25 4.85 -11.11
N SER A 397 3.63 5.81 -10.44
CA SER A 397 4.25 6.45 -9.29
C SER A 397 4.22 5.49 -8.11
N TYR A 398 5.05 5.70 -7.12
CA TYR A 398 4.96 5.00 -5.85
C TYR A 398 5.24 5.92 -4.66
N THR A 399 4.60 5.57 -3.55
CA THR A 399 4.90 6.06 -2.21
C THR A 399 5.33 4.90 -1.35
N LYS A 400 6.28 5.11 -0.47
CA LYS A 400 6.76 4.08 0.47
C LYS A 400 7.29 4.72 1.75
N ALA A 401 7.25 3.96 2.82
CA ALA A 401 8.00 4.25 4.03
C ALA A 401 8.88 3.05 4.39
N GLU A 402 10.06 3.34 4.86
CA GLU A 402 11.08 2.35 5.23
C GLU A 402 11.63 2.67 6.62
N ASP A 403 11.97 1.62 7.36
CA ASP A 403 12.73 1.74 8.59
C ASP A 403 13.90 0.74 8.55
N ASN A 404 15.12 1.24 8.80
CA ASN A 404 16.35 0.44 8.78
C ASN A 404 16.50 -0.42 7.49
N GLY A 405 16.13 0.13 6.34
CA GLY A 405 16.23 -0.55 5.03
C GLY A 405 15.11 -1.54 4.73
N THR A 406 14.15 -1.69 5.64
CA THR A 406 12.97 -2.54 5.44
C THR A 406 11.78 -1.69 5.00
N VAL A 407 11.14 -2.04 3.89
CA VAL A 407 9.90 -1.40 3.45
C VAL A 407 8.77 -1.84 4.37
N LEU A 408 8.19 -0.89 5.09
CA LEU A 408 7.07 -1.12 6.02
C LEU A 408 5.72 -1.04 5.31
N VAL A 409 5.59 -0.09 4.40
CA VAL A 409 4.38 0.13 3.60
C VAL A 409 4.77 0.73 2.26
N SER A 410 4.09 0.34 1.22
CA SER A 410 4.21 0.93 -0.12
C SER A 410 2.85 0.99 -0.81
N ASP A 411 2.74 1.94 -1.71
CA ASP A 411 1.58 2.07 -2.60
C ASP A 411 2.04 2.42 -4.01
N TYR A 412 1.33 1.90 -5.01
CA TYR A 412 1.60 2.18 -6.42
C TYR A 412 0.37 2.83 -7.04
N GLY A 413 0.58 3.98 -7.64
CA GLY A 413 -0.46 4.68 -8.39
C GLY A 413 -0.93 3.88 -9.60
N THR A 414 -2.11 4.18 -10.08
CA THR A 414 -2.67 3.54 -11.28
C THR A 414 -1.69 3.68 -12.44
N THR A 415 -1.32 2.56 -13.05
CA THR A 415 -0.41 2.50 -14.19
C THR A 415 -1.05 3.13 -15.42
N THR A 416 -0.24 3.88 -16.17
CA THR A 416 -0.59 4.28 -17.54
C THR A 416 0.26 3.48 -18.50
N GLU A 417 -0.37 2.81 -19.46
CA GLU A 417 0.32 2.02 -20.48
C GLU A 417 0.56 2.84 -21.75
N ILE A 418 1.69 2.58 -22.39
CA ILE A 418 2.03 3.14 -23.68
C ILE A 418 2.70 2.08 -24.54
N LYS A 419 2.41 2.12 -25.85
CA LYS A 419 3.04 1.27 -26.85
C LYS A 419 3.93 2.12 -27.73
N ALA A 420 5.07 1.57 -28.08
CA ALA A 420 5.96 2.22 -29.02
C ALA A 420 6.83 1.18 -29.74
N LYS A 421 7.13 1.49 -30.98
CA LYS A 421 8.04 0.69 -31.81
C LYS A 421 9.41 1.37 -31.84
N THR A 422 10.48 0.59 -31.70
CA THR A 422 11.85 1.05 -31.91
C THR A 422 12.09 1.40 -33.38
N SER A 423 13.05 2.29 -33.64
CA SER A 423 13.49 2.58 -35.01
C SER A 423 14.05 1.32 -35.71
N PRO A 424 14.04 1.28 -37.04
CA PRO A 424 14.70 0.21 -37.77
C PRO A 424 16.20 0.13 -37.42
N ALA A 425 16.79 -1.04 -37.60
CA ALA A 425 18.23 -1.21 -37.47
C ALA A 425 18.97 -0.34 -38.51
N ILE A 426 20.20 0.08 -38.18
CA ILE A 426 21.08 0.72 -39.14
C ILE A 426 21.29 -0.18 -40.37
N VAL A 427 21.38 0.39 -41.55
CA VAL A 427 21.65 -0.37 -42.78
C VAL A 427 23.08 -0.91 -42.75
N LYS A 428 23.24 -2.24 -42.90
CA LYS A 428 24.54 -2.91 -42.83
C LYS A 428 25.10 -3.17 -44.21
N ASN A 429 26.46 -3.34 -44.27
CA ASN A 429 27.23 -3.71 -45.45
C ASN A 429 27.00 -2.76 -46.64
N VAL A 430 26.82 -1.48 -46.34
CA VAL A 430 26.72 -0.44 -47.37
C VAL A 430 28.06 -0.28 -48.04
N LYS A 431 28.12 -0.57 -49.36
CA LYS A 431 29.35 -0.51 -50.12
C LYS A 431 29.09 -0.14 -51.57
N ILE A 432 30.12 0.36 -52.24
CA ILE A 432 30.08 0.51 -53.72
C ILE A 432 30.27 -0.91 -54.32
N GLY A 433 29.25 -1.39 -54.97
CA GLY A 433 29.16 -2.69 -55.63
C GLY A 433 29.49 -2.67 -57.12
N GLY A 434 29.69 -1.47 -57.69
CA GLY A 434 30.08 -1.30 -59.06
C GLY A 434 30.33 0.18 -59.39
N THR A 435 31.28 0.41 -60.30
CA THR A 435 31.68 1.73 -60.78
C THR A 435 31.62 1.79 -62.29
N ALA A 436 31.14 2.92 -62.84
CA ALA A 436 31.18 3.26 -64.25
C ALA A 436 31.77 4.66 -64.38
N GLN A 437 31.94 5.16 -65.62
CA GLN A 437 32.43 6.52 -65.86
C GLN A 437 31.43 7.58 -65.38
N ASP A 438 30.13 7.24 -65.44
CA ASP A 438 29.03 8.17 -65.16
C ASP A 438 28.07 7.67 -64.07
N ALA A 439 28.41 6.55 -63.38
CA ALA A 439 27.55 5.97 -62.39
C ALA A 439 28.29 5.18 -61.32
N LEU A 440 27.66 5.15 -60.14
CA LEU A 440 28.07 4.29 -59.00
C LEU A 440 26.88 3.43 -58.57
N ARG A 441 27.16 2.18 -58.30
CA ARG A 441 26.16 1.27 -57.71
C ARG A 441 26.42 1.12 -56.23
N ILE A 442 25.43 1.46 -55.39
CA ILE A 442 25.46 1.26 -53.93
C ILE A 442 24.74 -0.06 -53.66
N ASN A 443 25.38 -0.94 -52.91
CA ASN A 443 24.80 -2.21 -52.46
C ASN A 443 24.76 -2.24 -50.94
N TRP A 444 23.81 -2.94 -50.37
CA TRP A 444 23.66 -3.11 -48.90
C TRP A 444 22.98 -4.45 -48.61
N SER A 445 22.98 -4.83 -47.33
CA SER A 445 22.23 -6.00 -46.88
C SER A 445 20.78 -5.66 -46.65
N LYS A 446 19.87 -6.59 -46.94
CA LYS A 446 18.45 -6.50 -46.60
C LYS A 446 18.28 -6.19 -45.12
N ASN A 447 17.41 -5.26 -44.79
CA ASN A 447 17.06 -4.90 -43.43
C ASN A 447 15.61 -5.31 -43.16
N ASP A 448 15.42 -6.42 -42.43
CA ASP A 448 14.08 -6.99 -42.19
C ASP A 448 13.24 -6.10 -41.26
N THR A 449 13.84 -5.13 -40.55
CA THR A 449 13.15 -4.17 -39.69
C THR A 449 12.67 -2.92 -40.43
N ALA A 450 13.06 -2.76 -41.71
CA ALA A 450 12.76 -1.60 -42.53
C ALA A 450 11.50 -1.77 -43.36
N SER A 451 10.78 -0.69 -43.59
CA SER A 451 9.76 -0.55 -44.62
C SER A 451 10.35 -0.03 -45.93
N GLY A 452 11.58 0.46 -45.90
CA GLY A 452 12.29 0.96 -47.09
C GLY A 452 13.52 1.73 -46.72
N TYR A 453 14.11 2.44 -47.71
CA TYR A 453 15.39 3.12 -47.56
C TYR A 453 15.33 4.53 -48.14
N ILE A 454 16.07 5.44 -47.52
CA ILE A 454 16.36 6.79 -48.02
C ILE A 454 17.85 6.85 -48.33
N ILE A 455 18.18 7.34 -49.55
CA ILE A 455 19.55 7.54 -49.99
C ILE A 455 19.75 9.04 -50.26
N GLU A 456 20.84 9.57 -49.70
CA GLU A 456 21.24 10.96 -49.91
C GLU A 456 22.64 11.04 -50.46
N GLN A 457 22.90 12.05 -51.23
CA GLN A 457 24.20 12.41 -51.77
C GLN A 457 24.67 13.71 -51.16
N TYR A 458 25.93 13.78 -50.79
CA TYR A 458 26.56 15.04 -50.39
C TYR A 458 26.93 15.86 -51.58
N LYS A 459 26.36 17.08 -51.68
CA LYS A 459 26.61 17.99 -52.78
C LYS A 459 26.53 19.42 -52.27
N ASN A 460 27.49 20.26 -52.69
CA ASN A 460 27.54 21.71 -52.35
C ASN A 460 27.42 21.97 -50.83
N GLY A 461 28.12 21.22 -49.99
CA GLY A 461 28.14 21.42 -48.57
C GLY A 461 26.96 20.82 -47.82
N SER A 462 25.99 20.18 -48.49
CA SER A 462 24.79 19.65 -47.89
C SER A 462 24.41 18.27 -48.39
N TRP A 463 23.61 17.54 -47.59
CA TRP A 463 23.05 16.25 -47.97
C TRP A 463 21.69 16.46 -48.67
N SER A 464 21.52 15.87 -49.82
CA SER A 464 20.29 15.94 -50.61
C SER A 464 19.78 14.54 -50.95
N ARG A 465 18.51 14.31 -50.72
CA ARG A 465 17.87 13.02 -51.01
C ARG A 465 17.84 12.76 -52.53
N ILE A 466 18.43 11.62 -52.95
CA ILE A 466 18.46 11.18 -54.32
C ILE A 466 17.50 10.03 -54.58
N ALA A 467 17.12 9.27 -53.52
CA ALA A 467 16.13 8.20 -53.63
C ALA A 467 15.38 7.97 -52.33
N ARG A 468 14.11 7.58 -52.47
CA ARG A 468 13.29 6.91 -51.47
C ARG A 468 12.80 5.61 -52.08
N LEU A 469 13.18 4.51 -51.49
CA LEU A 469 12.87 3.15 -51.96
C LEU A 469 11.85 2.54 -51.03
N GLU A 470 10.70 2.20 -51.50
CA GLU A 470 9.66 1.51 -50.72
C GLU A 470 9.92 0.00 -50.74
N GLY A 471 9.66 -0.67 -49.60
CA GLY A 471 9.95 -2.08 -49.38
C GLY A 471 11.43 -2.33 -49.06
N ASN A 472 11.65 -3.39 -48.30
CA ASN A 472 13.00 -3.76 -47.83
C ASN A 472 13.73 -4.76 -48.71
N ALA A 473 13.09 -5.25 -49.76
CA ALA A 473 13.66 -6.24 -50.68
C ALA A 473 14.75 -5.65 -51.61
N THR A 474 14.69 -4.35 -51.90
CA THR A 474 15.71 -3.65 -52.67
C THR A 474 17.02 -3.56 -51.88
N VAL A 475 18.11 -4.08 -52.47
CA VAL A 475 19.44 -4.14 -51.82
C VAL A 475 20.52 -3.48 -52.69
N THR A 476 20.12 -2.78 -53.74
CA THR A 476 21.05 -2.09 -54.64
C THR A 476 20.35 -0.85 -55.21
N TYR A 477 21.13 0.20 -55.48
CA TYR A 477 20.71 1.41 -56.13
C TYR A 477 21.81 1.95 -57.02
N ARG A 478 21.50 2.26 -58.29
CA ARG A 478 22.43 2.85 -59.26
C ARG A 478 22.22 4.36 -59.29
N VAL A 479 23.27 5.09 -58.94
CA VAL A 479 23.31 6.55 -59.05
C VAL A 479 23.92 6.88 -60.41
N GLU A 480 23.22 7.60 -61.25
CA GLU A 480 23.61 7.93 -62.64
C GLU A 480 23.89 9.42 -62.80
N LYS A 481 24.39 9.77 -64.00
CA LYS A 481 24.72 11.15 -64.42
C LYS A 481 25.80 11.82 -63.54
N LEU A 482 26.73 11.00 -63.12
CA LEU A 482 27.88 11.44 -62.34
C LEU A 482 29.03 11.87 -63.27
N ALA A 483 29.90 12.76 -62.83
CA ALA A 483 31.12 13.12 -63.54
C ALA A 483 32.15 12.00 -63.40
N ALA A 484 32.93 11.75 -64.43
CA ALA A 484 34.01 10.76 -64.44
C ALA A 484 35.15 11.20 -63.48
N SER A 485 35.92 10.23 -62.99
CA SER A 485 37.08 10.46 -62.07
C SER A 485 36.74 11.28 -60.85
N THR A 486 35.48 11.24 -60.39
CA THR A 486 34.98 12.07 -59.30
C THR A 486 34.56 11.23 -58.12
N THR A 487 34.99 11.62 -56.92
CA THR A 487 34.57 10.96 -55.66
C THR A 487 33.27 11.55 -55.14
N TYR A 488 32.32 10.68 -54.90
CA TYR A 488 31.01 10.99 -54.36
C TYR A 488 30.83 10.41 -52.99
N LYS A 489 30.15 11.12 -52.07
CA LYS A 489 29.79 10.65 -50.73
C LYS A 489 28.28 10.46 -50.69
N PHE A 490 27.87 9.33 -50.13
CA PHE A 490 26.47 8.95 -49.95
C PHE A 490 26.25 8.57 -48.49
N ARG A 491 25.02 8.77 -48.05
CA ARG A 491 24.53 8.18 -46.82
C ARG A 491 23.17 7.57 -47.07
N MET A 492 22.84 6.56 -46.30
CA MET A 492 21.55 5.93 -46.37
C MET A 492 21.05 5.57 -44.99
N GLN A 493 19.73 5.61 -44.82
CA GLN A 493 19.04 5.17 -43.64
C GLN A 493 17.85 4.30 -44.01
N ALA A 494 17.52 3.35 -43.11
CA ALA A 494 16.27 2.63 -43.18
C ALA A 494 15.15 3.47 -42.59
N PHE A 495 13.94 3.36 -43.12
CA PHE A 495 12.75 3.90 -42.47
C PHE A 495 11.74 2.79 -42.19
N GLY A 496 10.91 3.03 -41.20
CA GLY A 496 9.76 2.20 -40.83
C GLY A 496 8.65 3.07 -40.26
N PHE A 497 7.61 2.45 -39.73
CA PHE A 497 6.48 3.17 -39.17
C PHE A 497 6.03 2.58 -37.84
N ASP A 498 5.65 3.47 -36.92
CA ASP A 498 4.84 3.17 -35.77
C ASP A 498 3.49 3.86 -35.98
N LYS A 499 2.50 3.11 -36.44
CA LYS A 499 1.24 3.67 -36.99
C LYS A 499 1.55 4.69 -38.07
N ASN A 500 1.18 5.95 -37.89
CA ASN A 500 1.43 7.06 -38.81
C ASN A 500 2.74 7.82 -38.59
N THR A 501 3.53 7.44 -37.55
CA THR A 501 4.79 8.09 -37.23
C THR A 501 5.93 7.42 -37.98
N ALA A 502 6.64 8.17 -38.83
CA ALA A 502 7.83 7.65 -39.49
C ALA A 502 9.00 7.52 -38.50
N LEU A 503 9.66 6.40 -38.57
CA LEU A 503 10.84 6.06 -37.78
C LEU A 503 12.02 5.89 -38.71
N TYR A 504 13.18 6.35 -38.29
CA TYR A 504 14.40 6.31 -39.08
C TYR A 504 15.54 5.68 -38.29
N SER A 505 16.35 4.87 -38.97
CA SER A 505 17.62 4.39 -38.42
C SER A 505 18.67 5.51 -38.40
N ASP A 506 19.79 5.26 -37.73
CA ASP A 506 20.98 6.05 -37.95
C ASP A 506 21.48 5.95 -39.39
N TRP A 507 22.28 6.93 -39.82
CA TRP A 507 22.85 7.00 -41.15
C TRP A 507 24.05 6.04 -41.30
N ALA A 508 24.04 5.23 -42.36
CA ALA A 508 25.20 4.51 -42.85
C ALA A 508 25.83 5.29 -44.00
N TYR A 509 27.14 5.36 -44.03
CA TYR A 509 27.91 6.18 -44.97
C TYR A 509 28.71 5.32 -45.93
N VAL A 510 28.83 5.81 -47.18
CA VAL A 510 29.69 5.18 -48.19
C VAL A 510 30.21 6.24 -49.16
N SER A 511 31.38 6.05 -49.67
CA SER A 511 31.96 6.89 -50.72
C SER A 511 32.54 6.01 -51.83
N GLY A 512 32.51 6.54 -53.02
CA GLY A 512 33.08 5.86 -54.20
C GLY A 512 33.48 6.86 -55.28
N THR A 513 34.42 6.43 -56.09
CA THR A 513 34.95 7.21 -57.20
C THR A 513 34.50 6.57 -58.53
N THR A 514 33.93 7.39 -59.41
CA THR A 514 33.62 6.97 -60.76
C THR A 514 34.87 6.65 -61.55
N GLN A 515 34.73 5.74 -62.54
CA GLN A 515 35.86 5.38 -63.40
C GLN A 515 36.28 6.58 -64.25
N LYS A 516 37.52 6.54 -64.63
CA LYS A 516 38.09 7.48 -65.58
C LYS A 516 37.37 7.38 -66.90
N LYS A 517 37.10 8.52 -67.52
CA LYS A 517 36.51 8.55 -68.85
C LYS A 517 37.53 8.00 -69.85
N THR A 518 37.21 6.87 -70.42
CA THR A 518 38.02 6.28 -71.52
C THR A 518 37.39 6.73 -72.83
N THR A 519 38.16 7.45 -73.59
CA THR A 519 37.78 7.83 -74.98
C THR A 519 38.21 6.71 -75.91
N THR A 520 37.29 5.91 -76.40
CA THR A 520 37.59 4.93 -77.42
C THR A 520 37.59 5.65 -78.77
N LEU A 521 38.74 5.82 -79.35
CA LEU A 521 38.91 6.42 -80.68
C LEU A 521 38.50 5.41 -81.76
N LYS A 522 37.68 5.81 -82.69
CA LYS A 522 37.36 5.05 -83.89
C LYS A 522 38.54 5.07 -84.87
N ALA A 523 38.63 4.02 -85.70
CA ALA A 523 39.59 4.02 -86.82
C ALA A 523 39.38 5.25 -87.72
N LEU A 524 40.47 5.84 -88.13
CA LEU A 524 40.45 6.98 -89.04
C LEU A 524 39.90 6.55 -90.39
N THR A 525 39.11 7.42 -90.99
CA THR A 525 38.57 7.24 -92.30
C THR A 525 39.15 8.29 -93.31
N GLY A 526 38.98 8.06 -94.61
CA GLY A 526 39.43 9.01 -95.60
C GLY A 526 40.93 9.21 -95.72
N VAL A 527 41.72 8.25 -95.18
CA VAL A 527 43.18 8.31 -95.33
C VAL A 527 43.59 8.06 -96.74
N LYS A 528 44.18 9.08 -97.33
CA LYS A 528 44.65 9.03 -98.74
C LYS A 528 45.84 9.97 -98.96
N ILE A 529 46.56 9.71 -100.04
CA ILE A 529 47.52 10.65 -100.58
C ILE A 529 46.76 11.77 -101.31
N GLY A 530 46.89 12.99 -100.87
CA GLY A 530 46.20 14.18 -101.36
C GLY A 530 47.05 15.13 -102.20
N GLY A 531 48.31 14.76 -102.47
CA GLY A 531 49.21 15.53 -103.30
C GLY A 531 50.60 14.95 -103.38
N TRP A 532 51.27 15.20 -104.51
CA TRP A 532 52.63 14.71 -104.81
C TRP A 532 53.52 15.80 -105.20
N ALA A 533 54.77 15.70 -104.80
CA ALA A 533 55.91 16.51 -105.27
C ALA A 533 57.06 15.54 -105.52
N SER A 534 58.13 16.00 -106.18
CA SER A 534 59.28 15.16 -106.45
C SER A 534 59.98 14.56 -105.22
N ASP A 535 59.86 15.30 -104.10
CA ASP A 535 60.51 14.97 -102.81
C ASP A 535 59.51 14.91 -101.62
N ALA A 536 58.18 14.95 -101.90
CA ALA A 536 57.23 15.03 -100.82
C ALA A 536 55.83 14.41 -101.17
N LEU A 537 55.15 13.88 -100.20
CA LEU A 537 53.81 13.41 -100.26
C LEU A 537 52.95 14.12 -99.18
N ARG A 538 51.72 14.44 -99.57
CA ARG A 538 50.73 14.95 -98.61
C ARG A 538 49.76 13.80 -98.25
N ILE A 539 49.63 13.54 -97.02
CA ILE A 539 48.67 12.60 -96.47
C ILE A 539 47.47 13.40 -95.96
N ASN A 540 46.27 13.04 -96.37
CA ASN A 540 45.02 13.60 -95.86
C ASN A 540 44.19 12.52 -95.15
N TRP A 541 43.42 12.91 -94.22
CA TRP A 541 42.47 12.04 -93.48
C TRP A 541 41.25 12.84 -93.03
N ASN A 542 40.19 12.14 -92.68
CA ASN A 542 39.04 12.79 -92.04
C ASN A 542 39.32 12.98 -90.56
N LYS A 543 38.83 14.05 -90.00
CA LYS A 543 38.96 14.33 -88.56
C LYS A 543 38.47 13.12 -87.75
N GLY A 544 39.31 12.62 -86.85
CA GLY A 544 38.96 11.58 -85.88
C GLY A 544 38.07 12.17 -84.78
N GLU A 545 36.90 11.58 -84.58
CA GLU A 545 36.00 11.95 -83.48
C GLU A 545 36.69 11.71 -82.12
N GLY A 546 36.77 12.71 -81.27
CA GLY A 546 37.44 12.64 -79.96
C GLY A 546 38.97 12.60 -80.00
N ALA A 547 39.61 12.75 -81.16
CA ALA A 547 41.04 12.80 -81.27
C ALA A 547 41.65 14.10 -80.68
N SER A 548 42.67 14.01 -79.85
CA SER A 548 43.52 15.10 -79.39
C SER A 548 44.65 15.37 -80.36
N GLY A 549 44.95 14.40 -81.22
CA GLY A 549 46.02 14.50 -82.21
C GLY A 549 46.21 13.20 -83.00
N TYR A 550 47.29 13.15 -83.79
CA TYR A 550 47.59 12.04 -84.70
C TYR A 550 49.05 11.67 -84.64
N ILE A 551 49.31 10.36 -84.80
CA ILE A 551 50.64 9.80 -84.99
C ILE A 551 50.70 9.27 -86.41
N ILE A 552 51.76 9.71 -87.15
CA ILE A 552 52.02 9.22 -88.50
C ILE A 552 53.31 8.40 -88.46
N GLU A 553 53.20 7.23 -89.03
CA GLU A 553 54.36 6.33 -89.16
C GLU A 553 54.58 5.94 -90.60
N GLN A 554 55.84 5.80 -90.97
CA GLN A 554 56.29 5.31 -92.26
C GLN A 554 56.85 3.91 -92.09
N TYR A 555 56.53 3.02 -93.05
CA TYR A 555 57.16 1.75 -93.12
C TYR A 555 58.52 1.82 -93.81
N LYS A 556 59.61 1.44 -93.12
CA LYS A 556 60.99 1.46 -93.68
C LYS A 556 61.82 0.35 -93.09
N ASN A 557 62.61 -0.35 -93.92
CA ASN A 557 63.48 -1.42 -93.49
C ASN A 557 62.76 -2.52 -92.66
N GLY A 558 61.57 -2.93 -93.04
CA GLY A 558 60.83 -3.98 -92.37
C GLY A 558 60.07 -3.58 -91.10
N ALA A 559 60.10 -2.33 -90.72
CA ALA A 559 59.46 -1.84 -89.47
C ALA A 559 58.72 -0.48 -89.68
N TRP A 560 57.69 -0.26 -88.85
CA TRP A 560 57.01 1.04 -88.76
C TRP A 560 57.73 1.98 -87.83
N SER A 561 58.10 3.18 -88.30
CA SER A 561 58.76 4.23 -87.53
C SER A 561 57.96 5.52 -87.52
N ARG A 562 57.78 6.12 -86.34
CA ARG A 562 57.07 7.35 -86.20
C ARG A 562 57.82 8.53 -86.86
N ILE A 563 57.16 9.15 -87.84
CA ILE A 563 57.73 10.32 -88.53
C ILE A 563 57.12 11.61 -88.04
N ALA A 564 55.92 11.59 -87.46
CA ALA A 564 55.31 12.76 -86.86
C ALA A 564 54.37 12.42 -85.73
N ARG A 565 54.31 13.30 -84.72
CA ARG A 565 53.26 13.41 -83.74
C ARG A 565 52.66 14.81 -83.89
N ILE A 566 51.38 14.87 -84.20
CA ILE A 566 50.64 16.08 -84.43
C ILE A 566 49.71 16.34 -83.29
N GLU A 567 49.90 17.42 -82.57
CA GLU A 567 48.96 17.86 -81.53
C GLU A 567 47.85 18.67 -82.18
N GLY A 568 46.64 18.45 -81.78
CA GLY A 568 45.47 19.11 -82.33
C GLY A 568 44.57 18.21 -83.16
N GLY A 569 43.41 17.82 -82.65
CA GLY A 569 42.44 16.91 -83.26
C GLY A 569 41.76 17.45 -84.53
N ASN A 570 41.95 18.71 -84.86
CA ASN A 570 41.39 19.33 -86.05
C ASN A 570 42.32 19.27 -87.26
N VAL A 571 43.57 18.84 -87.13
CA VAL A 571 44.50 18.68 -88.21
C VAL A 571 44.05 17.45 -89.06
N THR A 572 43.93 17.65 -90.36
CA THR A 572 43.45 16.62 -91.33
C THR A 572 44.40 16.42 -92.49
N THR A 573 45.59 16.98 -92.38
CA THR A 573 46.63 16.85 -93.45
C THR A 573 48.01 16.92 -92.83
N PHE A 574 48.95 16.20 -93.45
CA PHE A 574 50.37 16.29 -93.12
C PHE A 574 51.23 16.10 -94.38
N ARG A 575 52.24 16.95 -94.50
CA ARG A 575 53.21 16.84 -95.59
C ARG A 575 54.45 16.12 -95.11
N VAL A 576 54.76 14.95 -95.78
CA VAL A 576 56.00 14.20 -95.55
C VAL A 576 56.96 14.72 -96.59
N GLU A 577 58.15 15.19 -96.14
CA GLU A 577 59.14 15.77 -96.99
C GLU A 577 60.43 14.88 -97.02
N ARG A 578 61.37 15.26 -97.88
CA ARG A 578 62.67 14.60 -98.08
C ARG A 578 62.54 13.08 -98.50
N LEU A 579 61.59 12.85 -99.34
CA LEU A 579 61.34 11.61 -99.96
C LEU A 579 62.15 11.43 -101.27
N ALA A 580 62.56 10.24 -101.66
CA ALA A 580 63.15 9.96 -102.92
C ALA A 580 62.16 9.93 -104.04
N ALA A 581 62.49 10.59 -105.15
CA ALA A 581 61.61 10.62 -106.34
C ALA A 581 61.28 9.23 -106.87
N SER A 582 60.09 9.03 -107.38
CA SER A 582 59.66 7.79 -108.03
C SER A 582 59.75 6.56 -107.12
N THR A 583 59.66 6.75 -105.84
CA THR A 583 59.75 5.71 -104.80
C THR A 583 58.38 5.48 -104.11
N ALA A 584 58.02 4.24 -103.94
CA ALA A 584 56.79 3.86 -103.22
C ALA A 584 57.00 3.91 -101.71
N TYR A 585 56.10 4.55 -101.04
CA TYR A 585 56.09 4.66 -99.59
C TYR A 585 54.80 4.16 -99.02
N GLN A 586 54.88 3.57 -97.78
CA GLN A 586 53.72 3.15 -97.05
C GLN A 586 53.64 3.98 -95.75
N PHE A 587 52.46 4.50 -95.45
CA PHE A 587 52.16 5.26 -94.23
C PHE A 587 50.97 4.70 -93.50
N ARG A 588 51.03 4.77 -92.21
CA ARG A 588 49.80 4.57 -91.38
C ARG A 588 49.62 5.72 -90.43
N ILE A 589 48.34 6.02 -90.07
CA ILE A 589 47.95 7.06 -89.17
C ILE A 589 47.08 6.48 -88.10
N GLN A 590 47.33 6.84 -86.88
CA GLN A 590 46.45 6.58 -85.76
C GLN A 590 46.13 7.87 -85.00
N SER A 591 44.89 7.98 -84.57
CA SER A 591 44.52 9.06 -83.65
C SER A 591 44.90 8.73 -82.25
N PHE A 592 45.20 9.73 -81.43
CA PHE A 592 45.32 9.57 -79.99
C PHE A 592 44.42 10.61 -79.27
N ALA A 593 44.00 10.30 -78.08
CA ALA A 593 43.33 11.21 -77.20
C ALA A 593 44.14 11.33 -75.89
N PHE A 594 44.22 12.54 -75.35
CA PHE A 594 44.60 12.72 -74.00
C PHE A 594 43.43 12.28 -73.12
N ASP A 595 43.66 11.42 -72.18
CA ASP A 595 42.73 11.27 -71.07
C ASP A 595 42.70 12.61 -70.33
N GLY A 596 41.57 13.31 -70.40
CA GLY A 596 41.41 14.61 -69.76
C GLY A 596 41.93 14.52 -68.31
N GLY A 597 42.93 15.29 -68.01
CA GLY A 597 43.49 15.44 -66.65
C GLY A 597 42.45 16.00 -65.72
#